data_8f10c6113cf2e1514c4a7bc8d206116f
#
_entry.id   8f10c6113cf2e1514c4a7bc8d206116f
#
_cell.length_a   1.000
_cell.length_b   1.000
_cell.length_c   1.000
_cell.angle_alpha   90.00
_cell.angle_beta   90.00
_cell.angle_gamma   90.00
#
_symmetry.space_group_name_H-M   'P 1'
#
loop_
_entity.id
_entity.type
_entity.pdbx_description
1 polymer ?
#
loop_
_entity_poly.entity_id
_entity_poly.type
_entity_poly.pdbx_seq_one_letter_code
_entity_poly.pdbx_strand_id
1 'polypeptide(L)'
;MTEENKKQQTFEYVSNAEMKEKWGLKDNVSPQELPLDQINPGNNDWFARNQEIEVFDRLREEDPVHFTADSQFGSYWSITSYEDIKAVDMDHERFSSDIMNGGIRLGGQPLTEPPEELFHLPMFIMQDQPKHTGQ
;
A
#
# COMPACT_ATOMS: atom_id res chain seq x y z
N MET A 1 -21.87 20.16 -25.07
CA MET A 1 -20.86 19.66 -24.14
C MET A 1 -21.29 18.30 -23.69
N THR A 2 -20.60 17.31 -24.15
CA THR A 2 -20.94 15.90 -24.11
C THR A 2 -20.70 15.31 -22.74
N GLU A 3 -21.68 14.59 -22.21
CA GLU A 3 -21.70 13.82 -20.97
C GLU A 3 -20.76 12.56 -21.00
N GLU A 4 -19.68 12.61 -21.78
CA GLU A 4 -18.88 11.43 -22.11
C GLU A 4 -17.57 11.34 -21.37
N ASN A 5 -17.42 11.75 -20.13
CA ASN A 5 -16.22 11.40 -19.37
C ASN A 5 -16.34 11.37 -17.84
N LYS A 6 -17.51 11.05 -17.31
CA LYS A 6 -17.54 10.46 -15.97
C LYS A 6 -17.20 8.98 -16.10
N LYS A 7 -15.95 8.65 -16.33
CA LYS A 7 -15.44 7.34 -15.94
C LYS A 7 -15.50 7.30 -14.40
N GLN A 8 -16.67 6.89 -13.89
CA GLN A 8 -16.73 6.32 -12.56
C GLN A 8 -15.61 5.29 -12.50
N GLN A 9 -14.60 5.55 -11.66
CA GLN A 9 -13.69 4.51 -11.21
C GLN A 9 -14.58 3.52 -10.44
N THR A 10 -15.13 2.56 -11.15
CA THR A 10 -15.74 1.40 -10.53
C THR A 10 -14.59 0.65 -9.86
N PHE A 11 -14.53 0.74 -8.55
CA PHE A 11 -13.77 -0.20 -7.76
C PHE A 11 -14.33 -1.59 -8.10
N GLU A 12 -13.62 -2.33 -8.93
CA GLU A 12 -13.93 -3.74 -9.09
C GLU A 12 -13.66 -4.41 -7.75
N TYR A 13 -14.74 -4.76 -7.06
CA TYR A 13 -14.66 -5.51 -5.83
C TYR A 13 -14.21 -6.94 -6.17
N VAL A 14 -12.94 -7.20 -5.96
CA VAL A 14 -12.38 -8.55 -6.06
C VAL A 14 -12.78 -9.31 -4.79
N SER A 15 -13.47 -10.42 -4.94
CA SER A 15 -13.89 -11.23 -3.79
C SER A 15 -12.68 -11.83 -3.07
N ASN A 16 -12.84 -12.14 -1.78
CA ASN A 16 -11.78 -12.79 -1.00
C ASN A 16 -11.35 -14.14 -1.62
N ALA A 17 -12.25 -14.84 -2.29
CA ALA A 17 -11.95 -16.10 -2.95
C ALA A 17 -11.04 -15.88 -4.18
N GLU A 18 -11.35 -14.90 -5.01
CA GLU A 18 -10.54 -14.53 -6.17
C GLU A 18 -9.17 -13.98 -5.76
N MET A 19 -9.12 -13.17 -4.70
CA MET A 19 -7.84 -12.71 -4.14
C MET A 19 -6.97 -13.86 -3.65
N LYS A 20 -7.58 -14.83 -2.98
CA LYS A 20 -6.87 -16.02 -2.50
C LYS A 20 -6.42 -16.93 -3.64
N GLU A 21 -7.21 -17.07 -4.68
CA GLU A 21 -6.84 -17.86 -5.86
C GLU A 21 -5.66 -17.23 -6.61
N LYS A 22 -5.66 -15.92 -6.79
CA LYS A 22 -4.65 -15.22 -7.57
C LYS A 22 -3.36 -14.94 -6.79
N TRP A 23 -3.46 -14.50 -5.54
CA TRP A 23 -2.32 -14.06 -4.73
C TRP A 23 -2.11 -14.84 -3.43
N GLY A 24 -2.98 -15.81 -3.13
CA GLY A 24 -2.84 -16.63 -1.93
C GLY A 24 -1.55 -17.44 -1.93
N LEU A 25 -0.96 -17.61 -0.77
CA LEU A 25 0.22 -18.46 -0.60
C LEU A 25 -0.19 -19.92 -0.68
N LYS A 26 0.62 -20.73 -1.36
CA LYS A 26 0.49 -22.20 -1.31
C LYS A 26 0.71 -22.70 0.11
N ASP A 27 0.12 -23.84 0.42
CA ASP A 27 0.34 -24.49 1.69
C ASP A 27 1.84 -24.82 1.89
N ASN A 28 2.33 -24.60 3.09
CA ASN A 28 3.72 -24.87 3.49
C ASN A 28 4.82 -24.03 2.80
N VAL A 29 4.48 -22.90 2.20
CA VAL A 29 5.50 -21.97 1.71
C VAL A 29 6.14 -21.25 2.89
N SER A 30 7.48 -21.30 2.96
CA SER A 30 8.28 -20.53 3.89
C SER A 30 8.75 -19.21 3.26
N PRO A 31 8.81 -18.11 4.01
CA PRO A 31 9.40 -16.87 3.52
C PRO A 31 10.83 -17.02 3.03
N GLN A 32 11.58 -17.99 3.56
CA GLN A 32 12.99 -18.24 3.21
C GLN A 32 13.16 -18.96 1.87
N GLU A 33 12.12 -19.68 1.40
CA GLU A 33 12.20 -20.51 0.20
C GLU A 33 11.75 -19.79 -1.07
N LEU A 34 10.96 -18.71 -0.92
CA LEU A 34 10.52 -17.92 -2.08
C LEU A 34 11.67 -17.09 -2.65
N PRO A 35 11.78 -16.99 -4.00
CA PRO A 35 12.59 -15.95 -4.62
C PRO A 35 12.14 -14.55 -4.16
N LEU A 36 13.07 -13.61 -4.00
CA LEU A 36 12.78 -12.26 -3.51
C LEU A 36 11.72 -11.54 -4.36
N ASP A 37 11.79 -11.68 -5.67
CA ASP A 37 10.84 -11.10 -6.62
C ASP A 37 9.42 -11.65 -6.54
N GLN A 38 9.22 -12.76 -5.82
CA GLN A 38 7.90 -13.37 -5.58
C GLN A 38 7.35 -13.05 -4.18
N ILE A 39 8.12 -12.36 -3.34
CA ILE A 39 7.66 -11.95 -2.03
C ILE A 39 6.73 -10.75 -2.18
N ASN A 40 5.50 -10.91 -1.69
CA ASN A 40 4.54 -9.82 -1.49
C ASN A 40 4.35 -9.61 0.02
N PRO A 41 5.04 -8.64 0.64
CA PRO A 41 4.96 -8.44 2.09
C PRO A 41 3.58 -7.98 2.56
N GLY A 42 2.77 -7.39 1.67
CA GLY A 42 1.38 -7.03 1.95
C GLY A 42 0.38 -8.19 1.85
N ASN A 43 0.84 -9.42 1.63
CA ASN A 43 -0.05 -10.58 1.56
C ASN A 43 -0.57 -10.95 2.95
N ASN A 44 -1.90 -10.98 3.08
CA ASN A 44 -2.57 -11.29 4.34
C ASN A 44 -2.24 -12.70 4.88
N ASP A 45 -1.88 -13.64 4.02
CA ASP A 45 -1.55 -15.02 4.45
C ASP A 45 -0.31 -15.06 5.35
N TRP A 46 0.66 -14.14 5.18
CA TRP A 46 1.81 -14.04 6.07
C TRP A 46 1.39 -13.71 7.51
N PHE A 47 0.47 -12.75 7.65
CA PHE A 47 -0.07 -12.35 8.95
C PHE A 47 -0.95 -13.44 9.56
N ALA A 48 -1.76 -14.09 8.74
CA ALA A 48 -2.59 -15.21 9.20
C ALA A 48 -1.78 -16.41 9.71
N ARG A 49 -0.56 -16.57 9.20
CA ARG A 49 0.38 -17.64 9.59
C ARG A 49 1.38 -17.22 10.66
N ASN A 50 1.37 -15.96 11.09
CA ASN A 50 2.38 -15.34 11.97
C ASN A 50 3.82 -15.44 11.40
N GLN A 51 3.96 -15.29 10.10
CA GLN A 51 5.24 -15.32 9.38
C GLN A 51 5.69 -13.94 8.88
N GLU A 52 4.93 -12.88 9.15
CA GLU A 52 5.22 -11.52 8.72
C GLU A 52 6.58 -11.02 9.21
N ILE A 53 6.97 -11.36 10.44
CA ILE A 53 8.26 -10.97 11.01
C ILE A 53 9.42 -11.56 10.19
N GLU A 54 9.33 -12.85 9.84
CA GLU A 54 10.35 -13.53 9.03
C GLU A 54 10.46 -12.91 7.63
N VAL A 55 9.34 -12.51 7.02
CA VAL A 55 9.31 -11.81 5.74
C VAL A 55 10.04 -10.48 5.83
N PHE A 56 9.70 -9.65 6.83
CA PHE A 56 10.31 -8.34 6.99
C PHE A 56 11.78 -8.42 7.41
N ASP A 57 12.17 -9.39 8.23
CA ASP A 57 13.57 -9.61 8.60
C ASP A 57 14.39 -9.97 7.37
N ARG A 58 13.90 -10.89 6.54
CA ARG A 58 14.57 -11.27 5.31
C ARG A 58 14.69 -10.08 4.34
N LEU A 59 13.62 -9.31 4.13
CA LEU A 59 13.67 -8.14 3.26
C LEU A 59 14.66 -7.09 3.79
N ARG A 60 14.72 -6.89 5.10
CA ARG A 60 15.65 -5.94 5.71
C ARG A 60 17.11 -6.32 5.48
N GLU A 61 17.40 -7.60 5.43
CA GLU A 61 18.77 -8.11 5.21
C GLU A 61 19.15 -8.19 3.72
N GLU A 62 18.23 -8.65 2.87
CA GLU A 62 18.54 -9.00 1.48
C GLU A 62 18.06 -7.95 0.46
N ASP A 63 16.95 -7.26 0.72
CA ASP A 63 16.32 -6.30 -0.20
C ASP A 63 15.52 -5.22 0.55
N PRO A 64 16.19 -4.30 1.27
CA PRO A 64 15.54 -3.34 2.16
C PRO A 64 14.60 -2.34 1.46
N VAL A 65 14.72 -2.17 0.16
CA VAL A 65 13.82 -1.37 -0.70
C VAL A 65 13.25 -2.29 -1.77
N HIS A 66 12.23 -3.03 -1.39
CA HIS A 66 11.69 -4.13 -2.17
C HIS A 66 10.55 -3.69 -3.09
N PHE A 67 10.56 -4.13 -4.36
CA PHE A 67 9.50 -3.87 -5.32
C PHE A 67 8.60 -5.08 -5.49
N THR A 68 7.31 -4.91 -5.20
CA THR A 68 6.26 -5.89 -5.49
C THR A 68 5.59 -5.50 -6.80
N ALA A 69 5.77 -6.30 -7.86
CA ALA A 69 5.27 -5.99 -9.20
C ALA A 69 3.77 -6.26 -9.37
N ASP A 70 3.26 -7.30 -8.71
CA ASP A 70 1.85 -7.71 -8.80
C ASP A 70 1.32 -8.09 -7.41
N SER A 71 0.24 -7.47 -7.03
CA SER A 71 -0.48 -7.77 -5.79
C SER A 71 -1.95 -7.33 -5.89
N GLN A 72 -2.74 -7.70 -4.89
CA GLN A 72 -4.12 -7.23 -4.74
C GLN A 72 -4.22 -5.68 -4.60
N PHE A 73 -3.10 -5.01 -4.37
CA PHE A 73 -3.00 -3.55 -4.25
C PHE A 73 -2.36 -2.90 -5.48
N GLY A 74 -2.08 -3.65 -6.54
CA GLY A 74 -1.24 -3.22 -7.63
C GLY A 74 0.25 -3.36 -7.32
N SER A 75 1.10 -2.66 -8.06
CA SER A 75 2.54 -2.62 -7.79
C SER A 75 2.86 -1.58 -6.71
N TYR A 76 3.83 -1.89 -5.84
CA TYR A 76 4.26 -0.98 -4.79
C TYR A 76 5.67 -1.28 -4.29
N TRP A 77 6.24 -0.30 -3.59
CA TRP A 77 7.53 -0.43 -2.91
C TRP A 77 7.33 -0.66 -1.42
N SER A 78 8.10 -1.56 -0.85
CA SER A 78 8.20 -1.79 0.60
C SER A 78 9.56 -1.35 1.10
N ILE A 79 9.58 -0.54 2.15
CA ILE A 79 10.79 -0.04 2.77
C ILE A 79 10.89 -0.67 4.16
N THR A 80 11.98 -1.33 4.46
CA THR A 80 12.13 -2.12 5.68
C THR A 80 13.27 -1.69 6.59
N SER A 81 14.24 -0.90 6.09
CA SER A 81 15.29 -0.34 6.93
C SER A 81 14.81 0.90 7.70
N TYR A 82 15.28 1.08 8.92
CA TYR A 82 14.93 2.24 9.75
C TYR A 82 15.31 3.57 9.09
N GLU A 83 16.49 3.65 8.50
CA GLU A 83 16.99 4.88 7.88
C GLU A 83 16.17 5.27 6.64
N ASP A 84 15.79 4.30 5.82
CA ASP A 84 14.96 4.55 4.64
C ASP A 84 13.53 4.93 5.04
N ILE A 85 12.95 4.25 6.03
CA ILE A 85 11.62 4.60 6.58
C ILE A 85 11.64 6.03 7.09
N LYS A 86 12.64 6.41 7.88
CA LYS A 86 12.80 7.76 8.40
C LYS A 86 12.96 8.79 7.28
N ALA A 87 13.76 8.48 6.25
CA ALA A 87 13.97 9.38 5.12
C ALA A 87 12.67 9.64 4.34
N VAL A 88 11.87 8.60 4.11
CA VAL A 88 10.57 8.72 3.43
C VAL A 88 9.56 9.46 4.29
N ASP A 89 9.46 9.13 5.57
CA ASP A 89 8.50 9.74 6.50
C ASP A 89 8.74 11.26 6.68
N MET A 90 9.99 11.69 6.61
CA MET A 90 10.35 13.10 6.73
C MET A 90 10.23 13.88 5.41
N ASP A 91 10.11 13.21 4.28
CA ASP A 91 10.08 13.85 2.94
C ASP A 91 8.65 13.92 2.39
N HIS A 92 7.82 14.74 3.03
CA HIS A 92 6.43 14.94 2.62
C HIS A 92 6.26 15.61 1.24
N GLU A 93 7.31 16.21 0.69
CA GLU A 93 7.26 16.81 -0.66
C GLU A 93 7.26 15.75 -1.76
N ARG A 94 7.95 14.62 -1.54
CA ARG A 94 8.01 13.51 -2.49
C ARG A 94 7.04 12.38 -2.13
N PHE A 95 6.80 12.18 -0.83
CA PHE A 95 5.98 11.09 -0.29
C PHE A 95 4.80 11.67 0.49
N SER A 96 3.75 11.95 -0.24
CA SER A 96 2.54 12.56 0.32
C SER A 96 1.67 11.54 1.04
N SER A 97 1.12 11.93 2.19
CA SER A 97 0.07 11.21 2.89
C SER A 97 -1.33 11.79 2.63
N ASP A 98 -1.41 12.83 1.80
CA ASP A 98 -2.67 13.52 1.51
C ASP A 98 -3.64 12.61 0.74
N ILE A 99 -4.90 12.61 1.15
CA ILE A 99 -5.96 11.80 0.54
C ILE A 99 -6.13 12.11 -0.96
N MET A 100 -5.87 13.33 -1.38
CA MET A 100 -5.91 13.73 -2.80
C MET A 100 -4.84 13.03 -3.63
N ASN A 101 -3.75 12.61 -3.00
CA ASN A 101 -2.63 11.89 -3.62
C ASN A 101 -2.69 10.36 -3.39
N GLY A 102 -3.81 9.84 -2.86
CA GLY A 102 -4.00 8.43 -2.59
C GLY A 102 -4.08 8.07 -1.11
N GLY A 103 -3.64 8.98 -0.23
CA GLY A 103 -3.67 8.78 1.23
C GLY A 103 -2.68 7.73 1.71
N ILE A 104 -2.90 7.27 2.92
CA ILE A 104 -2.02 6.33 3.64
C ILE A 104 -2.37 4.86 3.40
N ARG A 105 -3.34 4.56 2.57
CA ARG A 105 -3.75 3.18 2.30
C ARG A 105 -2.93 2.58 1.18
N LEU A 106 -2.49 1.36 1.37
CA LEU A 106 -1.87 0.59 0.30
C LEU A 106 -2.88 0.39 -0.86
N GLY A 107 -2.47 0.71 -2.09
CA GLY A 107 -3.36 0.71 -3.26
C GLY A 107 -4.30 1.92 -3.34
N GLY A 108 -4.13 2.93 -2.49
CA GLY A 108 -4.85 4.19 -2.59
C GLY A 108 -4.57 4.89 -3.92
N GLN A 109 -5.62 5.42 -4.54
CA GLN A 109 -5.50 6.17 -5.79
C GLN A 109 -5.74 7.65 -5.52
N PRO A 110 -5.03 8.55 -6.24
CA PRO A 110 -5.29 9.98 -6.18
C PRO A 110 -6.75 10.30 -6.51
N LEU A 111 -7.34 11.19 -5.76
CA LEU A 111 -8.69 11.67 -6.01
C LEU A 111 -8.63 12.86 -6.99
N THR A 112 -9.53 12.87 -7.95
CA THR A 112 -9.67 14.00 -8.88
C THR A 112 -10.45 15.17 -8.29
N GLU A 113 -11.34 14.85 -7.35
CA GLU A 113 -12.17 15.82 -6.63
C GLU A 113 -12.25 15.41 -5.15
N PRO A 114 -12.35 16.37 -4.22
CA PRO A 114 -12.58 16.05 -2.82
C PRO A 114 -13.89 15.27 -2.68
N PRO A 115 -13.95 14.22 -1.86
CA PRO A 115 -15.18 13.50 -1.63
C PRO A 115 -16.21 14.41 -0.94
N GLU A 116 -17.33 14.68 -1.61
CA GLU A 116 -18.37 15.58 -1.08
C GLU A 116 -19.05 15.05 0.19
N GLU A 117 -19.04 13.75 0.40
CA GLU A 117 -19.77 13.10 1.50
C GLU A 117 -18.91 12.24 2.43
N LEU A 118 -17.70 11.91 2.04
CA LEU A 118 -16.83 11.03 2.82
C LEU A 118 -15.86 11.82 3.68
N PHE A 119 -16.25 12.01 4.92
CA PHE A 119 -15.39 12.51 6.01
C PHE A 119 -15.13 14.01 6.04
N HIS A 120 -16.03 14.70 6.60
CA HIS A 120 -15.77 16.01 7.21
C HIS A 120 -14.82 15.94 8.41
N LEU A 121 -14.17 14.80 8.64
CA LEU A 121 -13.10 14.64 9.62
C LEU A 121 -11.78 14.50 8.87
N PRO A 122 -11.08 15.61 8.63
CA PRO A 122 -9.71 15.55 8.14
C PRO A 122 -8.84 14.91 9.22
N MET A 123 -8.62 13.60 9.11
CA MET A 123 -7.64 12.95 9.97
C MET A 123 -6.28 13.57 9.68
N PHE A 124 -5.65 14.13 10.70
CA PHE A 124 -4.39 14.87 10.54
C PHE A 124 -3.29 14.04 9.85
N ILE A 125 -3.28 12.72 10.05
CA ILE A 125 -2.33 11.80 9.41
C ILE A 125 -2.52 11.63 7.89
N MET A 126 -3.66 12.10 7.36
CA MET A 126 -3.97 12.10 5.92
C MET A 126 -3.85 13.50 5.32
N GLN A 127 -3.06 14.35 5.90
CA GLN A 127 -2.81 15.71 5.45
C GLN A 127 -1.31 15.98 5.41
N ASP A 128 -0.86 16.60 4.33
CA ASP A 128 0.51 17.09 4.23
C ASP A 128 0.68 18.45 4.93
N GLN A 129 1.91 18.87 5.14
CA GLN A 129 2.20 20.21 5.63
C GLN A 129 1.75 21.28 4.60
N PRO A 130 1.33 22.48 5.01
CA PRO A 130 1.30 22.98 6.40
C PRO A 130 0.05 22.59 7.20
N LYS A 131 -0.94 21.92 6.59
CA LYS A 131 -2.21 21.59 7.26
C LYS A 131 -2.00 20.70 8.47
N HIS A 132 -1.11 19.71 8.34
CA HIS A 132 -0.76 18.77 9.40
C HIS A 132 -0.17 19.46 10.65
N THR A 133 0.61 20.52 10.48
CA THR A 133 1.29 21.23 11.58
C THR A 133 0.48 22.38 12.17
N GLY A 134 -0.63 22.74 11.55
CA GLY A 134 -1.49 23.85 11.97
C GLY A 134 -2.62 23.47 12.95
N GLN A 135 -2.65 22.21 13.43
CA GLN A 135 -3.70 21.72 14.34
C GLN A 135 -3.19 21.53 15.76
#